data_f6e99981d5c969303b7bcc1c04b0228f
#
_entry.id   f6e99981d5c969303b7bcc1c04b0228f
#
_cell.length_a   1.000
_cell.length_b   1.000
_cell.length_c   1.000
_cell.angle_alpha   90.00
_cell.angle_beta   90.00
_cell.angle_gamma   90.00
#
_symmetry.space_group_name_H-M   'P 1'
#
loop_
_entity.id
_entity.type
_entity.pdbx_description
1 polymer ?
#
loop_
_entity_poly.entity_id
_entity_poly.type
_entity_poly.pdbx_seq_one_letter_code
_entity_poly.pdbx_strand_id
1 'polypeptide(L)'
;MTVGLDLRAVYDGKHIFLPDMLRIDEEATKEELRRGYANAFNLALACAYPTRETIVPLIQKAFKDGCTLAIEGAIPAPEVIGDLIRRAHSDLLKIASLLLGTDALDDDLRGTLSYI
;
A
#
# COMPACT_ATOMS: atom_id res chain seq x y z
N MET A 1 8.13 43.58 31.75
CA MET A 1 8.71 42.59 32.67
C MET A 1 7.79 41.37 32.65
N THR A 2 8.19 40.31 32.00
CA THR A 2 7.44 39.06 31.96
C THR A 2 7.88 38.19 33.14
N VAL A 3 6.98 37.91 34.06
CA VAL A 3 7.24 37.03 35.20
C VAL A 3 6.92 35.59 34.79
N GLY A 4 7.94 34.72 34.68
CA GLY A 4 7.77 33.29 34.43
C GLY A 4 7.84 32.53 35.76
N LEU A 5 7.03 31.47 35.87
CA LEU A 5 7.12 30.51 36.97
C LEU A 5 7.91 29.28 36.49
N ASP A 6 8.94 28.92 37.27
CA ASP A 6 9.72 27.72 37.01
C ASP A 6 9.35 26.65 38.06
N LEU A 7 8.98 25.48 37.57
CA LEU A 7 8.55 24.36 38.42
C LEU A 7 9.78 23.59 38.86
N ARG A 8 10.00 23.49 40.18
CA ARG A 8 11.14 22.75 40.74
C ARG A 8 10.82 21.30 41.14
N ALA A 9 9.64 21.05 41.67
CA ALA A 9 9.16 19.71 42.00
C ALA A 9 7.67 19.74 42.31
N VAL A 10 6.97 18.62 42.08
CA VAL A 10 5.57 18.41 42.47
C VAL A 10 5.48 17.22 43.40
N TYR A 11 4.70 17.38 44.49
CA TYR A 11 4.46 16.32 45.48
C TYR A 11 2.98 15.93 45.47
N ASP A 12 2.71 14.66 45.23
CA ASP A 12 1.36 14.08 45.14
C ASP A 12 1.00 13.26 46.42
N GLY A 13 1.52 13.63 47.59
CA GLY A 13 1.26 12.92 48.83
C GLY A 13 1.99 11.56 49.00
N LYS A 14 2.49 10.99 47.93
CA LYS A 14 3.24 9.72 47.90
C LYS A 14 4.55 9.80 47.10
N HIS A 15 4.62 10.60 46.06
CA HIS A 15 5.76 10.66 45.15
C HIS A 15 6.15 12.11 44.88
N ILE A 16 7.44 12.36 44.72
CA ILE A 16 8.01 13.64 44.28
C ILE A 16 8.31 13.50 42.77
N PHE A 17 7.72 14.38 41.98
CA PHE A 17 7.95 14.46 40.54
C PHE A 17 8.91 15.60 40.23
N LEU A 18 9.99 15.31 39.51
CA LEU A 18 10.90 16.31 38.99
C LEU A 18 10.34 16.97 37.76
N PRO A 19 10.72 18.20 37.37
CA PRO A 19 10.24 18.91 36.21
C PRO A 19 10.40 18.12 34.90
N ASP A 20 11.50 17.37 34.78
CA ASP A 20 11.79 16.55 33.59
C ASP A 20 10.82 15.38 33.42
N MET A 21 10.26 14.88 34.54
CA MET A 21 9.23 13.80 34.49
C MET A 21 7.85 14.33 34.11
N LEU A 22 7.61 15.63 34.26
CA LEU A 22 6.34 16.30 33.96
C LEU A 22 6.35 17.03 32.61
N ARG A 23 7.51 17.12 31.95
CA ARG A 23 7.59 17.65 30.59
C ARG A 23 6.96 16.65 29.62
N ILE A 24 5.79 17.02 29.12
CA ILE A 24 5.16 16.32 28.01
C ILE A 24 5.84 16.82 26.73
N ASP A 25 6.53 15.95 26.03
CA ASP A 25 6.98 16.21 24.67
C ASP A 25 5.76 16.13 23.74
N GLU A 26 5.23 17.29 23.37
CA GLU A 26 4.04 17.37 22.52
C GLU A 26 4.27 16.73 21.16
N GLU A 27 5.47 16.87 20.59
CA GLU A 27 5.78 16.31 19.27
C GLU A 27 5.91 14.78 19.35
N ALA A 28 6.56 14.25 20.37
CA ALA A 28 6.62 12.80 20.60
C ALA A 28 5.22 12.22 20.82
N THR A 29 4.39 12.89 21.63
CA THR A 29 3.02 12.44 21.89
C THR A 29 2.14 12.47 20.62
N LYS A 30 2.26 13.51 19.80
CA LYS A 30 1.56 13.60 18.51
C LYS A 30 2.00 12.48 17.55
N GLU A 31 3.29 12.18 17.51
CA GLU A 31 3.82 11.13 16.64
C GLU A 31 3.35 9.74 17.11
N GLU A 32 3.34 9.47 18.40
CA GLU A 32 2.79 8.23 18.96
C GLU A 32 1.30 8.08 18.63
N LEU A 33 0.52 9.16 18.72
CA LEU A 33 -0.90 9.16 18.37
C LEU A 33 -1.12 8.88 16.88
N ARG A 34 -0.34 9.52 16.00
CA ARG A 34 -0.37 9.26 14.55
C ARG A 34 -0.05 7.80 14.24
N ARG A 35 0.98 7.28 14.87
CA ARG A 35 1.41 5.89 14.72
C ARG A 35 0.34 4.91 15.22
N GLY A 36 -0.27 5.20 16.36
CA GLY A 36 -1.40 4.42 16.89
C GLY A 36 -2.59 4.40 15.94
N TYR A 37 -2.97 5.56 15.40
CA TYR A 37 -4.04 5.66 14.39
C TYR A 37 -3.71 4.87 13.11
N ALA A 38 -2.51 5.03 12.56
CA ALA A 38 -2.08 4.31 11.37
C ALA A 38 -2.10 2.78 11.58
N ASN A 39 -1.65 2.31 12.73
CA ASN A 39 -1.67 0.89 13.08
C ASN A 39 -3.12 0.35 13.18
N ALA A 40 -4.01 1.09 13.84
CA ALA A 40 -5.41 0.72 13.96
C ALA A 40 -6.11 0.69 12.58
N PHE A 41 -5.86 1.69 11.74
CA PHE A 41 -6.38 1.75 10.38
C PHE A 41 -5.90 0.57 9.51
N ASN A 42 -4.60 0.28 9.54
CA ASN A 42 -4.04 -0.85 8.81
C ASN A 42 -4.59 -2.20 9.31
N LEU A 43 -4.78 -2.34 10.60
CA LEU A 43 -5.40 -3.53 11.20
C LEU A 43 -6.85 -3.69 10.73
N ALA A 44 -7.62 -2.61 10.73
CA ALA A 44 -9.01 -2.62 10.25
C ALA A 44 -9.10 -3.00 8.77
N LEU A 45 -8.17 -2.50 7.92
CA LEU A 45 -8.08 -2.92 6.52
C LEU A 45 -7.70 -4.39 6.36
N ALA A 46 -6.76 -4.88 7.16
CA ALA A 46 -6.29 -6.28 7.10
C ALA A 46 -7.41 -7.26 7.52
N CYS A 47 -8.18 -6.89 8.55
CA CYS A 47 -9.33 -7.67 9.03
C CYS A 47 -10.61 -7.47 8.19
N ALA A 48 -10.56 -6.65 7.15
CA ALA A 48 -11.73 -6.24 6.36
C ALA A 48 -12.88 -5.67 7.24
N TYR A 49 -12.52 -4.94 8.31
CA TYR A 49 -13.49 -4.35 9.22
C TYR A 49 -14.02 -3.03 8.65
N PRO A 50 -15.33 -2.94 8.32
CA PRO A 50 -15.90 -1.76 7.69
C PRO A 50 -16.12 -0.65 8.73
N THR A 51 -15.42 0.45 8.58
CA THR A 51 -15.66 1.71 9.28
C THR A 51 -15.94 2.81 8.26
N ARG A 52 -16.31 3.98 8.73
CA ARG A 52 -16.54 5.14 7.87
C ARG A 52 -15.29 5.51 7.05
N GLU A 53 -14.12 5.31 7.64
CA GLU A 53 -12.82 5.61 7.04
C GLU A 53 -12.29 4.47 6.16
N THR A 54 -12.61 3.21 6.50
CA THR A 54 -12.07 2.04 5.81
C THR A 54 -12.93 1.51 4.68
N ILE A 55 -14.22 1.90 4.61
CA ILE A 55 -15.16 1.32 3.63
C ILE A 55 -14.74 1.59 2.19
N VAL A 56 -14.30 2.82 1.88
CA VAL A 56 -13.87 3.18 0.53
C VAL A 56 -12.64 2.39 0.10
N PRO A 57 -11.53 2.38 0.86
CA PRO A 57 -10.36 1.58 0.50
C PRO A 57 -10.64 0.07 0.48
N LEU A 58 -11.57 -0.46 1.30
CA LEU A 58 -11.98 -1.86 1.23
C LEU A 58 -12.70 -2.20 -0.08
N ILE A 59 -13.62 -1.34 -0.54
CA ILE A 59 -14.30 -1.53 -1.83
C ILE A 59 -13.30 -1.47 -2.99
N GLN A 60 -12.38 -0.50 -2.98
CA GLN A 60 -11.34 -0.37 -3.99
C GLN A 60 -10.43 -1.60 -4.03
N LYS A 61 -10.05 -2.10 -2.86
CA LYS A 61 -9.25 -3.32 -2.74
C LYS A 61 -10.01 -4.52 -3.29
N ALA A 62 -11.27 -4.71 -2.90
CA ALA A 62 -12.10 -5.83 -3.36
C ALA A 62 -12.27 -5.83 -4.89
N PHE A 63 -12.49 -4.66 -5.50
CA PHE A 63 -12.55 -4.53 -6.95
C PHE A 63 -11.23 -4.91 -7.62
N LYS A 64 -10.10 -4.39 -7.12
CA LYS A 64 -8.77 -4.71 -7.64
C LYS A 64 -8.43 -6.21 -7.50
N ASP A 65 -8.74 -6.79 -6.36
CA ASP A 65 -8.51 -8.21 -6.08
C ASP A 65 -9.37 -9.07 -7.03
N GLY A 66 -10.63 -8.66 -7.28
CA GLY A 66 -11.51 -9.29 -8.26
C GLY A 66 -10.98 -9.24 -9.69
N CYS A 67 -10.50 -8.09 -10.14
CA CYS A 67 -9.84 -7.95 -11.44
C CYS A 67 -8.59 -8.82 -11.55
N THR A 68 -7.75 -8.83 -10.52
CA THR A 68 -6.54 -9.65 -10.48
C THR A 68 -6.89 -11.14 -10.57
N LEU A 69 -7.88 -11.59 -9.83
CA LEU A 69 -8.36 -12.97 -9.87
C LEU A 69 -8.90 -13.34 -11.27
N ALA A 70 -9.65 -12.43 -11.90
CA ALA A 70 -10.16 -12.64 -13.25
C ALA A 70 -9.03 -12.75 -14.29
N ILE A 71 -7.98 -11.93 -14.17
CA ILE A 71 -6.79 -12.01 -15.02
C ILE A 71 -6.03 -13.32 -14.81
N GLU A 72 -5.80 -13.73 -13.55
CA GLU A 72 -5.09 -14.97 -13.24
C GLU A 72 -5.90 -16.21 -13.65
N GLY A 73 -7.22 -16.17 -13.47
CA GLY A 73 -8.13 -17.22 -13.92
C GLY A 73 -8.45 -17.19 -15.42
N ALA A 74 -7.88 -16.24 -16.17
CA ALA A 74 -8.18 -16.02 -17.61
C ALA A 74 -9.70 -15.93 -17.90
N ILE A 75 -10.45 -15.28 -17.00
CA ILE A 75 -11.90 -15.10 -17.12
C ILE A 75 -12.17 -13.86 -17.98
N PRO A 76 -12.82 -14.01 -19.16
CA PRO A 76 -13.08 -12.87 -20.06
C PRO A 76 -14.24 -12.01 -19.53
N ALA A 77 -13.94 -11.09 -18.61
CA ALA A 77 -14.87 -10.06 -18.16
C ALA A 77 -14.59 -8.73 -18.88
N PRO A 78 -15.60 -7.90 -19.15
CA PRO A 78 -15.43 -6.62 -19.87
C PRO A 78 -14.34 -5.73 -19.28
N GLU A 79 -14.22 -5.73 -17.95
CA GLU A 79 -13.28 -4.89 -17.21
C GLU A 79 -11.83 -5.31 -17.37
N VAL A 80 -11.57 -6.59 -17.65
CA VAL A 80 -10.21 -7.16 -17.69
C VAL A 80 -9.79 -7.70 -19.06
N ILE A 81 -10.68 -7.70 -20.05
CA ILE A 81 -10.40 -8.29 -21.37
C ILE A 81 -9.19 -7.62 -22.05
N GLY A 82 -9.04 -6.29 -21.90
CA GLY A 82 -7.90 -5.56 -22.44
C GLY A 82 -6.58 -5.97 -21.78
N ASP A 83 -6.60 -6.27 -20.50
CA ASP A 83 -5.43 -6.71 -19.75
C ASP A 83 -5.05 -8.15 -20.12
N LEU A 84 -6.05 -9.02 -20.33
CA LEU A 84 -5.83 -10.40 -20.81
C LEU A 84 -5.19 -10.41 -22.18
N ILE A 85 -5.66 -9.57 -23.11
CA ILE A 85 -5.07 -9.46 -24.46
C ILE A 85 -3.63 -8.94 -24.37
N ARG A 86 -3.36 -7.92 -23.55
CA ARG A 86 -1.99 -7.39 -23.33
C ARG A 86 -1.07 -8.44 -22.74
N ARG A 87 -1.56 -9.22 -21.77
CA ARG A 87 -0.79 -10.31 -21.15
C ARG A 87 -0.46 -11.37 -22.19
N ALA A 88 -1.44 -11.84 -22.97
CA ALA A 88 -1.25 -12.82 -24.02
C ALA A 88 -0.23 -12.35 -25.07
N HIS A 89 -0.31 -11.08 -25.49
CA HIS A 89 0.65 -10.48 -26.43
C HIS A 89 2.05 -10.40 -25.84
N SER A 90 2.19 -9.98 -24.58
CA SER A 90 3.48 -9.95 -23.87
C SER A 90 4.10 -11.34 -23.74
N ASP A 91 3.29 -12.35 -23.44
CA ASP A 91 3.77 -13.72 -23.30
C ASP A 91 4.16 -14.32 -24.66
N LEU A 92 3.43 -13.98 -25.73
CA LEU A 92 3.82 -14.31 -27.11
C LEU A 92 5.21 -13.72 -27.44
N LEU A 93 5.44 -12.43 -27.15
CA LEU A 93 6.74 -11.80 -27.41
C LEU A 93 7.87 -12.40 -26.60
N LYS A 94 7.63 -12.78 -25.34
CA LYS A 94 8.62 -13.49 -24.51
C LYS A 94 9.01 -14.84 -25.12
N ILE A 95 8.03 -15.63 -25.53
CA ILE A 95 8.27 -16.92 -26.18
C ILE A 95 9.01 -16.69 -27.52
N ALA A 96 8.56 -15.75 -28.33
CA ALA A 96 9.19 -15.43 -29.60
C ALA A 96 10.65 -14.97 -29.42
N SER A 97 10.95 -14.19 -28.35
CA SER A 97 12.32 -13.77 -28.03
C SER A 97 13.26 -14.94 -27.69
N LEU A 98 12.74 -16.01 -27.08
CA LEU A 98 13.49 -17.23 -26.80
C LEU A 98 13.76 -18.06 -28.04
N LEU A 99 12.96 -17.89 -29.09
CA LEU A 99 13.07 -18.59 -30.38
C LEU A 99 13.86 -17.79 -31.42
N LEU A 100 14.42 -16.63 -31.04
CA LEU A 100 15.30 -15.83 -31.90
C LEU A 100 16.51 -16.68 -32.37
N GLY A 101 16.55 -16.98 -33.68
CA GLY A 101 17.59 -17.83 -34.28
C GLY A 101 17.10 -19.21 -34.71
N THR A 102 15.85 -19.56 -34.47
CA THR A 102 15.20 -20.75 -35.05
C THR A 102 14.31 -20.36 -36.22
N ASP A 103 14.06 -21.29 -37.17
CA ASP A 103 13.13 -21.10 -38.29
C ASP A 103 11.65 -21.15 -37.87
N ALA A 104 11.40 -21.20 -36.57
CA ALA A 104 10.04 -21.30 -35.99
C ALA A 104 9.32 -19.95 -35.89
N LEU A 105 9.97 -18.82 -36.17
CA LEU A 105 9.40 -17.49 -36.10
C LEU A 105 8.93 -17.02 -37.48
N ASP A 106 7.70 -16.56 -37.53
CA ASP A 106 7.12 -15.86 -38.69
C ASP A 106 7.81 -14.50 -38.92
N ASP A 107 7.85 -14.02 -40.16
CA ASP A 107 8.51 -12.76 -40.54
C ASP A 107 7.89 -11.54 -39.83
N ASP A 108 6.57 -11.56 -39.58
CA ASP A 108 5.86 -10.52 -38.84
C ASP A 108 6.37 -10.40 -37.38
N LEU A 109 6.58 -11.53 -36.69
CA LEU A 109 7.12 -11.56 -35.34
C LEU A 109 8.60 -11.18 -35.29
N ARG A 110 9.39 -11.57 -36.30
CA ARG A 110 10.79 -11.13 -36.42
C ARG A 110 10.88 -9.61 -36.60
N GLY A 111 10.01 -9.01 -37.39
CA GLY A 111 9.91 -7.57 -37.57
C GLY A 111 9.60 -6.83 -36.27
N THR A 112 8.60 -7.32 -35.51
CA THR A 112 8.19 -6.72 -34.23
C THR A 112 9.29 -6.80 -33.15
N LEU A 113 10.05 -7.89 -33.11
CA LEU A 113 11.14 -8.10 -32.16
C LEU A 113 12.39 -7.27 -32.47
N SER A 114 12.60 -6.86 -33.73
CA SER A 114 13.73 -6.03 -34.12
C SER A 114 13.61 -4.57 -33.67
N TYR A 115 12.44 -4.14 -33.20
CA TYR A 115 12.16 -2.78 -32.69
C TYR A 115 12.20 -2.69 -31.15
N ILE A 116 12.44 -3.77 -30.41
CA ILE A 116 12.55 -3.83 -28.96
C ILE A 116 14.01 -4.02 -28.53
#